data_dbc8f9f14d4bb682773ff4e73b34c809
#
_entry.id   dbc8f9f14d4bb682773ff4e73b34c809
#
_cell.length_a   1.000
_cell.length_b   1.000
_cell.length_c   1.000
_cell.angle_alpha   90.00
_cell.angle_beta   90.00
_cell.angle_gamma   90.00
#
_symmetry.space_group_name_H-M   'P 1'
#
loop_
_entity.id
_entity.type
_entity.pdbx_description
1 polymer ?
#
loop_
_entity_poly.entity_id
_entity_poly.type
_entity_poly.pdbx_seq_one_letter_code
_entity_poly.pdbx_strand_id
1 'polypeptide(L)'
;MEKFSFKDVLVLVAGLFITTGIAYGILTVTGFIPTDIAKLFYEGAFVGQRNILNTLNIATPYILTSVATVISFRVGMFNIGINGSMYVGALYAAWAGYRFTTLGHLSHVSLCIFVGMLVGALWMLMPALLRVYAGVSEIISTIILNFVAVLFVSYMCNGPFRAAPIAPT
;
A
#
# COMPACT_ATOMS: atom_id res chain seq x y z
N MET A 1 7.60 12.64 -25.49
CA MET A 1 7.09 11.25 -25.42
C MET A 1 8.05 10.40 -26.24
N GLU A 2 8.99 9.72 -25.57
CA GLU A 2 9.84 8.76 -26.25
C GLU A 2 8.97 7.63 -26.80
N LYS A 3 9.12 7.34 -28.10
CA LYS A 3 8.43 6.21 -28.71
C LYS A 3 9.04 4.93 -28.16
N PHE A 4 8.24 4.13 -27.48
CA PHE A 4 8.62 2.77 -27.07
C PHE A 4 9.19 2.03 -28.28
N SER A 5 10.47 1.69 -28.22
CA SER A 5 11.16 0.98 -29.30
C SER A 5 10.86 -0.53 -29.18
N PHE A 6 10.86 -1.21 -30.31
CA PHE A 6 10.75 -2.67 -30.33
C PHE A 6 11.82 -3.36 -29.45
N LYS A 7 13.01 -2.74 -29.34
CA LYS A 7 14.08 -3.21 -28.45
C LYS A 7 13.68 -3.16 -26.98
N ASP A 8 12.95 -2.12 -26.55
CA ASP A 8 12.50 -1.97 -25.15
C ASP A 8 11.49 -3.06 -24.77
N VAL A 9 10.60 -3.38 -25.69
CA VAL A 9 9.64 -4.50 -25.53
C VAL A 9 10.39 -5.84 -25.45
N LEU A 10 11.38 -6.05 -26.31
CA LEU A 10 12.18 -7.28 -26.31
C LEU A 10 12.93 -7.46 -24.98
N VAL A 11 13.54 -6.39 -24.45
CA VAL A 11 14.26 -6.42 -23.17
C VAL A 11 13.29 -6.73 -22.02
N LEU A 12 12.10 -6.11 -22.01
CA LEU A 12 11.08 -6.41 -20.99
C LEU A 12 10.61 -7.86 -21.04
N VAL A 13 10.33 -8.38 -22.24
CA VAL A 13 9.91 -9.78 -22.42
C VAL A 13 11.01 -10.74 -22.03
N ALA A 14 12.27 -10.49 -22.46
CA ALA A 14 13.41 -11.29 -22.07
C ALA A 14 13.63 -11.29 -20.55
N GLY A 15 13.52 -10.12 -19.90
CA GLY A 15 13.57 -10.01 -18.43
C GLY A 15 12.50 -10.84 -17.74
N LEU A 16 11.27 -10.83 -18.25
CA LEU A 16 10.17 -11.62 -17.70
C LEU A 16 10.46 -13.14 -17.82
N PHE A 17 10.95 -13.60 -18.97
CA PHE A 17 11.31 -15.01 -19.16
C PHE A 17 12.47 -15.45 -18.27
N ILE A 18 13.49 -14.62 -18.13
CA ILE A 18 14.64 -14.91 -17.27
C ILE A 18 14.21 -15.01 -15.81
N THR A 19 13.44 -14.05 -15.30
CA THR A 19 12.96 -14.06 -13.90
C THR A 19 12.05 -15.25 -13.62
N THR A 20 11.14 -15.57 -14.55
CA THR A 20 10.27 -16.74 -14.45
C THR A 20 11.07 -18.04 -14.49
N GLY A 21 12.09 -18.12 -15.37
CA GLY A 21 12.99 -19.28 -15.46
C GLY A 21 13.80 -19.50 -14.19
N ILE A 22 14.33 -18.42 -13.59
CA ILE A 22 15.04 -18.50 -12.31
C ILE A 22 14.10 -18.96 -11.19
N ALA A 23 12.90 -18.39 -11.10
CA ALA A 23 11.92 -18.80 -10.11
C ALA A 23 11.52 -20.27 -10.26
N TYR A 24 11.30 -20.73 -11.50
CA TYR A 24 11.04 -22.13 -11.82
C TYR A 24 12.19 -23.04 -11.37
N GLY A 25 13.44 -22.66 -11.66
CA GLY A 25 14.63 -23.40 -11.25
C GLY A 25 14.76 -23.49 -9.73
N ILE A 26 14.55 -22.40 -9.01
CA ILE A 26 14.59 -22.40 -7.54
C ILE A 26 13.52 -23.33 -6.97
N LEU A 27 12.29 -23.27 -7.46
CA LEU A 27 11.20 -24.12 -6.99
C LEU A 27 11.50 -25.62 -7.21
N THR A 28 12.05 -25.99 -8.36
CA THR A 28 12.42 -27.40 -8.65
C THR A 28 13.54 -27.90 -7.75
N VAL A 29 14.57 -27.06 -7.48
CA VAL A 29 15.68 -27.43 -6.60
C VAL A 29 15.21 -27.55 -5.14
N THR A 30 14.23 -26.77 -4.72
CA THR A 30 13.64 -26.85 -3.36
C THR A 30 12.64 -27.98 -3.20
N GLY A 31 12.40 -28.79 -4.25
CA GLY A 31 11.50 -29.94 -4.20
C GLY A 31 10.00 -29.62 -4.42
N PHE A 32 9.69 -28.40 -4.80
CA PHE A 32 8.33 -28.02 -5.16
C PHE A 32 8.05 -28.26 -6.66
N ILE A 33 6.83 -28.62 -6.99
CA ILE A 33 6.38 -28.73 -8.38
C ILE A 33 5.85 -27.36 -8.82
N PRO A 34 6.55 -26.65 -9.74
CA PRO A 34 6.19 -25.26 -10.10
C PRO A 34 4.78 -25.10 -10.67
N THR A 35 4.26 -26.13 -11.38
CA THR A 35 2.91 -26.14 -11.91
C THR A 35 1.84 -26.15 -10.81
N ASP A 36 2.08 -26.88 -9.72
CA ASP A 36 1.16 -26.92 -8.58
C ASP A 36 1.16 -25.59 -7.83
N ILE A 37 2.33 -24.97 -7.67
CA ILE A 37 2.45 -23.63 -7.11
C ILE A 37 1.70 -22.60 -7.97
N ALA A 38 1.88 -22.62 -9.29
CA ALA A 38 1.17 -21.72 -10.20
C ALA A 38 -0.35 -21.92 -10.12
N LYS A 39 -0.80 -23.17 -10.02
CA LYS A 39 -2.21 -23.52 -9.83
C LYS A 39 -2.76 -22.97 -8.50
N LEU A 40 -2.03 -23.15 -7.40
CA LEU A 40 -2.40 -22.62 -6.08
C LEU A 40 -2.52 -21.09 -6.09
N PHE A 41 -1.59 -20.37 -6.75
CA PHE A 41 -1.69 -18.92 -6.91
C PHE A 41 -2.95 -18.52 -7.70
N TYR A 42 -3.21 -19.19 -8.80
CA TYR A 42 -4.40 -18.90 -9.60
C TYR A 42 -5.70 -19.19 -8.83
N GLU A 43 -5.78 -20.35 -8.19
CA GLU A 43 -6.94 -20.74 -7.38
C GLU A 43 -7.14 -19.80 -6.18
N GLY A 44 -6.06 -19.45 -5.49
CA GLY A 44 -6.12 -18.55 -4.35
C GLY A 44 -6.51 -17.10 -4.69
N ALA A 45 -6.22 -16.66 -5.93
CA ALA A 45 -6.57 -15.31 -6.37
C ALA A 45 -7.92 -15.20 -7.06
N PHE A 46 -8.28 -16.18 -7.91
CA PHE A 46 -9.36 -16.05 -8.89
C PHE A 46 -10.46 -17.10 -8.77
N VAL A 47 -10.27 -18.17 -8.00
CA VAL A 47 -11.26 -19.24 -7.88
C VAL A 47 -12.05 -19.11 -6.58
N GLY A 48 -13.36 -18.94 -6.73
CA GLY A 48 -14.29 -18.79 -5.62
C GLY A 48 -14.51 -17.33 -5.18
N GLN A 49 -15.74 -17.04 -4.81
CA GLN A 49 -16.19 -15.70 -4.44
C GLN A 49 -15.32 -15.07 -3.34
N ARG A 50 -14.95 -15.84 -2.33
CA ARG A 50 -14.12 -15.36 -1.20
C ARG A 50 -12.74 -14.92 -1.67
N ASN A 51 -12.10 -15.69 -2.54
CA ASN A 51 -10.74 -15.38 -3.03
C ASN A 51 -10.76 -14.16 -3.95
N ILE A 52 -11.75 -14.03 -4.82
CA ILE A 52 -11.93 -12.85 -5.67
C ILE A 52 -12.14 -11.59 -4.82
N LEU A 53 -13.02 -11.64 -3.81
CA LEU A 53 -13.25 -10.51 -2.92
C LEU A 53 -11.98 -10.13 -2.13
N ASN A 54 -11.21 -11.09 -1.64
CA ASN A 54 -9.94 -10.84 -0.97
C ASN A 54 -8.92 -10.20 -1.92
N THR A 55 -8.82 -10.68 -3.15
CA THR A 55 -7.94 -10.10 -4.17
C THR A 55 -8.34 -8.65 -4.47
N LEU A 56 -9.61 -8.34 -4.62
CA LEU A 56 -10.10 -6.98 -4.83
C LEU A 56 -9.84 -6.08 -3.62
N ASN A 57 -10.05 -6.59 -2.40
CA ASN A 57 -9.76 -5.86 -1.18
C ASN A 57 -8.27 -5.49 -1.07
N ILE A 58 -7.38 -6.42 -1.40
CA ILE A 58 -5.93 -6.16 -1.39
C ILE A 58 -5.53 -5.24 -2.54
N ALA A 59 -6.12 -5.38 -3.73
CA ALA A 59 -5.81 -4.54 -4.88
C ALA A 59 -6.24 -3.08 -4.71
N THR A 60 -7.33 -2.81 -3.97
CA THR A 60 -7.90 -1.47 -3.80
C THR A 60 -6.87 -0.44 -3.30
N PRO A 61 -6.15 -0.64 -2.17
CA PRO A 61 -5.16 0.32 -1.70
C PRO A 61 -4.00 0.51 -2.69
N TYR A 62 -3.58 -0.55 -3.40
CA TYR A 62 -2.52 -0.45 -4.41
C TYR A 62 -2.97 0.39 -5.62
N ILE A 63 -4.21 0.26 -6.07
CA ILE A 63 -4.76 1.08 -7.16
C ILE A 63 -4.80 2.55 -6.73
N LEU A 64 -5.30 2.84 -5.54
CA LEU A 64 -5.40 4.21 -5.03
C LEU A 64 -4.02 4.87 -4.86
N THR A 65 -3.05 4.15 -4.28
CA THR A 65 -1.68 4.66 -4.11
C THR A 65 -0.95 4.83 -5.44
N SER A 66 -1.21 3.95 -6.42
CA SER A 66 -0.67 4.09 -7.78
C SER A 66 -1.19 5.34 -8.47
N VAL A 67 -2.49 5.62 -8.39
CA VAL A 67 -3.09 6.85 -8.93
C VAL A 67 -2.49 8.08 -8.24
N ALA A 68 -2.35 8.08 -6.92
CA ALA A 68 -1.73 9.17 -6.17
C ALA A 68 -0.27 9.40 -6.61
N THR A 69 0.49 8.32 -6.84
CA THR A 69 1.87 8.38 -7.34
C THR A 69 1.94 9.01 -8.73
N VAL A 70 1.06 8.60 -9.66
CA VAL A 70 1.01 9.17 -11.01
C VAL A 70 0.68 10.67 -10.97
N ILE A 71 -0.25 11.09 -10.11
CA ILE A 71 -0.59 12.50 -9.95
C ILE A 71 0.62 13.28 -9.43
N SER A 72 1.30 12.79 -8.39
CA SER A 72 2.50 13.41 -7.83
C SER A 72 3.60 13.58 -8.90
N PHE A 73 3.85 12.56 -9.69
CA PHE A 73 4.88 12.63 -10.75
C PHE A 73 4.50 13.60 -11.87
N ARG A 74 3.22 13.71 -12.23
CA ARG A 74 2.74 14.68 -13.23
C ARG A 74 2.92 16.13 -12.78
N VAL A 75 2.85 16.39 -11.49
CA VAL A 75 3.09 17.73 -10.90
C VAL A 75 4.60 18.00 -10.72
N GLY A 76 5.47 17.02 -11.04
CA GLY A 76 6.92 17.16 -10.91
C GLY A 76 7.43 16.91 -9.49
N MET A 77 6.61 16.32 -8.62
CA MET A 77 6.99 15.96 -7.25
C MET A 77 7.24 14.45 -7.14
N PHE A 78 8.48 14.07 -6.86
CA PHE A 78 8.85 12.68 -6.62
C PHE A 78 8.48 12.26 -5.19
N ASN A 79 7.22 11.88 -4.99
CA ASN A 79 6.73 11.45 -3.68
C ASN A 79 6.81 9.92 -3.53
N ILE A 80 7.73 9.45 -2.68
CA ILE A 80 7.91 8.02 -2.36
C ILE A 80 7.23 7.68 -1.02
N GLY A 81 6.67 8.68 -0.31
CA GLY A 81 6.05 8.53 1.01
C GLY A 81 4.56 8.18 1.02
N ILE A 82 3.96 7.88 -0.12
CA ILE A 82 2.51 7.62 -0.23
C ILE A 82 2.06 6.46 0.65
N ASN A 83 2.88 5.41 0.77
CA ASN A 83 2.58 4.28 1.66
C ASN A 83 2.48 4.71 3.12
N GLY A 84 3.37 5.58 3.59
CA GLY A 84 3.35 6.10 4.95
C GLY A 84 2.07 6.88 5.26
N SER A 85 1.64 7.75 4.33
CA SER A 85 0.38 8.49 4.49
C SER A 85 -0.83 7.58 4.50
N MET A 86 -0.81 6.52 3.69
CA MET A 86 -1.85 5.49 3.69
C MET A 86 -1.94 4.77 5.04
N TYR A 87 -0.81 4.35 5.61
CA TYR A 87 -0.78 3.67 6.90
C TYR A 87 -1.29 4.55 8.04
N VAL A 88 -0.84 5.81 8.10
CA VAL A 88 -1.30 6.76 9.13
C VAL A 88 -2.77 7.10 8.94
N GLY A 89 -3.22 7.32 7.70
CA GLY A 89 -4.62 7.54 7.37
C GLY A 89 -5.50 6.34 7.77
N ALA A 90 -5.07 5.12 7.46
CA ALA A 90 -5.78 3.89 7.81
C ALA A 90 -5.88 3.69 9.34
N LEU A 91 -4.81 4.00 10.08
CA LEU A 91 -4.82 3.94 11.55
C LEU A 91 -5.91 4.82 12.15
N TYR A 92 -5.99 6.08 11.72
CA TYR A 92 -6.97 7.01 12.26
C TYR A 92 -8.38 6.77 11.72
N ALA A 93 -8.54 6.25 10.51
CA ALA A 93 -9.83 5.77 10.00
C ALA A 93 -10.35 4.61 10.86
N ALA A 94 -9.50 3.64 11.20
CA ALA A 94 -9.84 2.53 12.08
C ALA A 94 -10.17 3.01 13.51
N TRP A 95 -9.39 3.96 14.05
CA TRP A 95 -9.67 4.58 15.35
C TRP A 95 -11.02 5.30 15.35
N ALA A 96 -11.35 6.07 14.31
CA ALA A 96 -12.64 6.72 14.19
C ALA A 96 -13.78 5.70 14.09
N GLY A 97 -13.59 4.62 13.35
CA GLY A 97 -14.54 3.52 13.25
C GLY A 97 -14.82 2.85 14.59
N TYR A 98 -13.80 2.65 15.41
CA TYR A 98 -13.95 2.11 16.75
C TYR A 98 -14.61 3.10 17.71
N ARG A 99 -14.29 4.40 17.61
CA ARG A 99 -14.75 5.41 18.59
C ARG A 99 -16.19 5.87 18.38
N PHE A 100 -16.68 5.94 17.15
CA PHE A 100 -17.96 6.51 16.79
C PHE A 100 -18.96 5.45 16.31
N THR A 101 -19.21 4.42 17.11
CA THR A 101 -20.07 3.28 16.77
C THR A 101 -21.57 3.58 16.77
N THR A 102 -22.01 4.73 17.32
CA THR A 102 -23.42 5.09 17.46
C THR A 102 -24.03 5.69 16.17
N LEU A 103 -23.22 5.94 15.14
CA LEU A 103 -23.66 6.51 13.87
C LEU A 103 -24.32 5.44 12.99
N GLY A 104 -25.28 5.87 12.17
CA GLY A 104 -25.84 5.00 11.14
C GLY A 104 -24.76 4.56 10.14
N HIS A 105 -24.93 3.37 9.55
CA HIS A 105 -23.91 2.71 8.72
C HIS A 105 -23.26 3.63 7.66
N LEU A 106 -24.06 4.36 6.89
CA LEU A 106 -23.54 5.24 5.83
C LEU A 106 -22.71 6.41 6.42
N SER A 107 -23.22 7.06 7.46
CA SER A 107 -22.52 8.18 8.13
C SER A 107 -21.24 7.71 8.78
N HIS A 108 -21.22 6.50 9.36
CA HIS A 108 -20.06 5.89 9.99
C HIS A 108 -18.94 5.62 8.97
N VAL A 109 -19.28 5.00 7.83
CA VAL A 109 -18.32 4.74 6.75
C VAL A 109 -17.77 6.05 6.17
N SER A 110 -18.66 7.04 5.92
CA SER A 110 -18.24 8.35 5.40
C SER A 110 -17.30 9.08 6.35
N LEU A 111 -17.55 9.01 7.67
CA LEU A 111 -16.66 9.57 8.68
C LEU A 111 -15.29 8.92 8.67
N CYS A 112 -15.22 7.58 8.61
CA CYS A 112 -13.94 6.85 8.57
C CYS A 112 -13.12 7.23 7.33
N ILE A 113 -13.76 7.29 6.17
CA ILE A 113 -13.10 7.71 4.91
C ILE A 113 -12.60 9.16 5.04
N PHE A 114 -13.43 10.08 5.52
CA PHE A 114 -13.06 11.48 5.68
C PHE A 114 -11.88 11.66 6.63
N VAL A 115 -11.90 11.00 7.78
CA VAL A 115 -10.79 11.04 8.76
C VAL A 115 -9.52 10.48 8.16
N GLY A 116 -9.59 9.34 7.46
CA GLY A 116 -8.44 8.74 6.79
C GLY A 116 -7.82 9.66 5.74
N MET A 117 -8.65 10.27 4.89
CA MET A 117 -8.19 11.24 3.89
C MET A 117 -7.56 12.47 4.52
N LEU A 118 -8.20 13.06 5.54
CA LEU A 118 -7.71 14.25 6.22
C LEU A 118 -6.35 14.00 6.88
N VAL A 119 -6.23 12.91 7.64
CA VAL A 119 -4.99 12.58 8.36
C VAL A 119 -3.87 12.20 7.41
N GLY A 120 -4.16 11.43 6.36
CA GLY A 120 -3.20 11.12 5.30
C GLY A 120 -2.70 12.37 4.57
N ALA A 121 -3.58 13.32 4.28
CA ALA A 121 -3.22 14.60 3.67
C ALA A 121 -2.34 15.45 4.63
N LEU A 122 -2.70 15.54 5.91
CA LEU A 122 -1.91 16.25 6.92
C LEU A 122 -0.51 15.63 7.09
N TRP A 123 -0.41 14.30 7.01
CA TRP A 123 0.91 13.63 7.04
C TRP A 123 1.78 14.04 5.87
N MET A 124 1.22 14.11 4.66
CA MET A 124 1.94 14.55 3.46
C MET A 124 2.22 16.05 3.42
N LEU A 125 1.56 16.84 4.23
CA LEU A 125 1.86 18.26 4.36
C LEU A 125 3.27 18.51 4.94
N MET A 126 3.76 17.60 5.81
CA MET A 126 5.11 17.74 6.42
C MET A 126 6.22 17.78 5.37
N PRO A 127 6.38 16.81 4.46
CA PRO A 127 7.43 16.89 3.45
C PRO A 127 7.22 18.04 2.46
N ALA A 128 5.97 18.41 2.18
CA ALA A 128 5.67 19.55 1.33
C ALA A 128 6.16 20.88 1.96
N LEU A 129 5.92 21.08 3.25
CA LEU A 129 6.41 22.26 3.98
C LEU A 129 7.93 22.28 4.07
N LEU A 130 8.59 21.13 4.32
CA LEU A 130 10.05 21.01 4.32
C LEU A 130 10.64 21.37 2.94
N ARG A 131 9.98 21.00 1.86
CA ARG A 131 10.39 21.38 0.51
C ARG A 131 10.29 22.88 0.28
N VAL A 132 9.15 23.49 0.63
CA VAL A 132 8.87 24.91 0.34
C VAL A 132 9.68 25.84 1.23
N TYR A 133 9.76 25.58 2.53
CA TYR A 133 10.38 26.51 3.49
C TYR A 133 11.84 26.22 3.79
N ALA A 134 12.25 24.95 3.75
CA ALA A 134 13.62 24.55 4.07
C ALA A 134 14.44 24.07 2.86
N GLY A 135 13.85 24.01 1.66
CA GLY A 135 14.54 23.55 0.45
C GLY A 135 14.99 22.10 0.49
N VAL A 136 14.46 21.29 1.42
CA VAL A 136 14.82 19.88 1.56
C VAL A 136 14.28 19.08 0.38
N SER A 137 15.08 18.13 -0.11
CA SER A 137 14.64 17.22 -1.18
C SER A 137 13.40 16.44 -0.75
N GLU A 138 12.33 16.50 -1.57
CA GLU A 138 11.10 15.74 -1.33
C GLU A 138 11.33 14.24 -1.32
N ILE A 139 12.27 13.72 -2.11
CA ILE A 139 12.62 12.30 -2.14
C ILE A 139 13.11 11.86 -0.77
N ILE A 140 14.07 12.58 -0.21
CA ILE A 140 14.67 12.24 1.10
C ILE A 140 13.64 12.36 2.22
N SER A 141 12.92 13.48 2.28
CA SER A 141 11.94 13.72 3.33
C SER A 141 10.77 12.73 3.28
N THR A 142 10.29 12.35 2.09
CA THR A 142 9.19 11.39 1.96
C THR A 142 9.63 9.96 2.28
N ILE A 143 10.86 9.55 1.94
CA ILE A 143 11.41 8.25 2.35
C ILE A 143 11.52 8.16 3.88
N ILE A 144 12.12 9.18 4.52
CA ILE A 144 12.27 9.19 5.98
C ILE A 144 10.90 9.16 6.66
N LEU A 145 9.95 9.99 6.22
CA LEU A 145 8.59 10.02 6.78
C LEU A 145 7.82 8.73 6.55
N ASN A 146 8.14 7.98 5.50
CA ASN A 146 7.56 6.65 5.28
C ASN A 146 7.99 5.66 6.39
N PHE A 147 9.28 5.63 6.74
CA PHE A 147 9.76 4.83 7.87
C PHE A 147 9.18 5.30 9.21
N VAL A 148 9.15 6.61 9.44
CA VAL A 148 8.54 7.19 10.64
C VAL A 148 7.07 6.81 10.75
N ALA A 149 6.31 6.82 9.64
CA ALA A 149 4.91 6.40 9.61
C ALA A 149 4.73 4.95 10.06
N VAL A 150 5.55 4.03 9.54
CA VAL A 150 5.48 2.61 9.92
C VAL A 150 5.76 2.41 11.40
N LEU A 151 6.81 3.07 11.93
CA LEU A 151 7.15 3.01 13.35
C LEU A 151 6.07 3.65 14.22
N PHE A 152 5.53 4.79 13.80
CA PHE A 152 4.45 5.48 14.50
C PHE A 152 3.17 4.62 14.58
N VAL A 153 2.75 4.04 13.46
CA VAL A 153 1.58 3.15 13.42
C VAL A 153 1.81 1.92 14.29
N SER A 154 2.99 1.31 14.22
CA SER A 154 3.36 0.18 15.08
C SER A 154 3.31 0.55 16.56
N TYR A 155 3.85 1.70 16.95
CA TYR A 155 3.79 2.21 18.32
C TYR A 155 2.35 2.41 18.79
N MET A 156 1.52 3.05 17.98
CA MET A 156 0.11 3.31 18.31
C MET A 156 -0.71 2.03 18.46
N CYS A 157 -0.53 1.05 17.56
CA CYS A 157 -1.25 -0.22 17.61
C CYS A 157 -0.82 -1.09 18.80
N ASN A 158 0.46 -1.06 19.18
CA ASN A 158 0.98 -1.85 20.31
C ASN A 158 0.86 -1.15 21.66
N GLY A 159 0.60 0.15 21.69
CA GLY A 159 0.49 0.99 22.88
C GLY A 159 -0.89 1.64 23.02
N PRO A 160 -1.04 2.96 22.67
CA PRO A 160 -2.24 3.73 23.00
C PRO A 160 -3.55 3.20 22.41
N PHE A 161 -3.50 2.56 21.24
CA PHE A 161 -4.68 2.04 20.53
C PHE A 161 -4.83 0.52 20.67
N ARG A 162 -4.00 -0.09 21.51
CA ARG A 162 -4.10 -1.53 21.77
C ARG A 162 -5.42 -1.84 22.47
N ALA A 163 -6.22 -2.73 21.89
CA ALA A 163 -7.38 -3.29 22.57
C ALA A 163 -6.92 -4.03 23.84
N ALA A 164 -7.67 -3.88 24.94
CA ALA A 164 -7.41 -4.67 26.14
C ALA A 164 -7.42 -6.16 25.76
N PRO A 165 -6.49 -6.98 26.28
CA PRO A 165 -6.52 -8.40 26.03
C PRO A 165 -7.87 -8.94 26.48
N ILE A 166 -8.61 -9.59 25.58
CA ILE A 166 -9.82 -10.33 25.93
C ILE A 166 -9.33 -11.44 26.87
N ALA A 167 -9.73 -11.38 28.13
CA ALA A 167 -9.41 -12.45 29.08
C ALA A 167 -9.94 -13.77 28.49
N PRO A 168 -9.12 -14.82 28.41
CA PRO A 168 -9.62 -16.11 27.96
C PRO A 168 -10.72 -16.56 28.95
N THR A 169 -11.94 -16.69 28.46
CA THR A 169 -13.08 -17.31 29.16
C THR A 169 -12.90 -18.80 29.15
#